data_02b11a5581823a3ff95de1d015341cc6
#
_entry.id   02b11a5581823a3ff95de1d015341cc6
#
_cell.length_a   1.000
_cell.length_b   1.000
_cell.length_c   1.000
_cell.angle_alpha   90.00
_cell.angle_beta   90.00
_cell.angle_gamma   90.00
#
_symmetry.space_group_name_H-M   'P 1'
#
loop_
_entity.id
_entity.type
_entity.pdbx_description
1 polymer ?
#
loop_
_entity_poly.entity_id
_entity_poly.type
_entity_poly.pdbx_seq_one_letter_code
_entity_poly.pdbx_strand_id
1 'polypeptide(L)'
;VDQNWEVALFQDLGSSPATMEAGKAVDCHGCAPGHDVEQADAVQAYIQAPLSGSGTKVHLPIEAWPAEWHGKYTRPVVLLKKALYGHPDSGTYWEKHCDTALRAGGYKPVINWPSCYYHSELQPMLAVYVDDFKLSGPKKNLRKGWDLIMRDSKGNEQLIIETLAPANLYLGCTHEVKTISHTDGHQSRAMVYNMESYLTSTVEKYCDLVENLTGEKVTLKQVATPLLTEDNKDAAAGRPAASGGMPICPWCKIPCANTIGIPSGISGKSERHHAAGAPSKLGKKKIGAKAKSEKEELPDRGALQPLAASILMKILYAARIARFDLLRAMCRLACYITKWTE
;
A
#
# COMPACT_ATOMS: atom_id res chain seq x y z
N VAL A 1 10.56 -1.85 -26.36
CA VAL A 1 10.89 -0.90 -27.43
C VAL A 1 9.60 -0.53 -28.16
N ASP A 2 9.51 0.69 -28.62
CA ASP A 2 8.41 1.18 -29.45
C ASP A 2 8.52 0.67 -30.89
N GLN A 3 7.66 1.15 -31.79
CA GLN A 3 7.67 0.76 -33.19
C GLN A 3 8.91 1.23 -33.97
N ASN A 4 9.70 2.16 -33.39
CA ASN A 4 10.96 2.68 -33.95
C ASN A 4 12.19 1.99 -33.34
N TRP A 5 12.00 0.95 -32.52
CA TRP A 5 13.03 0.25 -31.75
C TRP A 5 13.72 1.09 -30.67
N GLU A 6 13.11 2.22 -30.29
CA GLU A 6 13.55 3.02 -29.15
C GLU A 6 12.99 2.47 -27.83
N VAL A 7 13.58 2.86 -26.71
CA VAL A 7 13.08 2.47 -25.39
C VAL A 7 11.69 3.04 -25.21
N ALA A 8 10.69 2.18 -25.05
CA ALA A 8 9.32 2.62 -24.83
C ALA A 8 9.24 3.42 -23.51
N LEU A 9 8.78 4.68 -23.59
CA LEU A 9 8.51 5.50 -22.42
C LEU A 9 7.06 5.29 -22.00
N PHE A 10 6.86 4.76 -20.81
CA PHE A 10 5.56 4.62 -20.17
C PHE A 10 5.29 5.92 -19.39
N GLN A 11 4.30 6.68 -19.81
CA GLN A 11 4.08 8.04 -19.29
C GLN A 11 3.24 8.11 -18.03
N ASP A 12 2.43 7.11 -17.74
CA ASP A 12 1.45 7.12 -16.66
C ASP A 12 1.62 5.90 -15.74
N LEU A 13 2.77 5.77 -15.09
CA LEU A 13 3.08 4.64 -14.18
C LEU A 13 2.29 4.66 -12.86
N GLY A 14 1.39 5.60 -12.66
CA GLY A 14 0.68 5.80 -11.39
C GLY A 14 -0.80 5.42 -11.45
N SER A 15 -1.16 4.25 -10.95
CA SER A 15 -2.52 4.04 -10.43
C SER A 15 -2.59 4.54 -8.99
N SER A 16 -3.74 5.09 -8.62
CA SER A 16 -4.00 5.66 -7.29
C SER A 16 -5.17 4.94 -6.64
N PRO A 17 -4.99 3.72 -6.12
CA PRO A 17 -6.05 3.01 -5.43
C PRO A 17 -6.52 3.77 -4.18
N ALA A 18 -7.71 3.47 -3.69
CA ALA A 18 -8.26 4.08 -2.49
C ALA A 18 -7.32 3.94 -1.29
N THR A 19 -7.20 5.00 -0.50
CA THR A 19 -6.37 4.96 0.70
C THR A 19 -7.03 4.15 1.81
N MET A 20 -6.27 3.76 2.84
CA MET A 20 -6.83 3.09 4.02
C MET A 20 -7.87 3.98 4.74
N GLU A 21 -7.64 5.28 4.76
CA GLU A 21 -8.54 6.26 5.36
C GLU A 21 -9.86 6.34 4.59
N ALA A 22 -9.82 6.30 3.26
CA ALA A 22 -11.02 6.23 2.42
C ALA A 22 -11.81 4.94 2.69
N GLY A 23 -11.12 3.79 2.78
CA GLY A 23 -11.74 2.52 3.15
C GLY A 23 -12.42 2.56 4.52
N LYS A 24 -11.78 3.16 5.52
CA LYS A 24 -12.35 3.36 6.87
C LYS A 24 -13.53 4.33 6.89
N ALA A 25 -13.53 5.34 6.04
CA ALA A 25 -14.66 6.26 5.92
C ALA A 25 -15.88 5.56 5.30
N VAL A 26 -15.68 4.69 4.30
CA VAL A 26 -16.74 3.83 3.77
C VAL A 26 -17.31 2.91 4.86
N ASP A 27 -16.46 2.29 5.68
CA ASP A 27 -16.89 1.47 6.80
C ASP A 27 -17.68 2.27 7.85
N CYS A 28 -17.20 3.47 8.21
CA CYS A 28 -17.90 4.37 9.12
C CYS A 28 -19.28 4.78 8.58
N HIS A 29 -19.37 5.13 7.30
CA HIS A 29 -20.62 5.45 6.61
C HIS A 29 -21.58 4.26 6.64
N GLY A 30 -21.09 3.03 6.49
CA GLY A 30 -21.88 1.81 6.58
C GLY A 30 -22.35 1.47 7.99
N CYS A 31 -21.71 2.01 9.02
CA CYS A 31 -22.14 1.87 10.40
C CYS A 31 -23.28 2.84 10.80
N ALA A 32 -23.65 3.82 9.96
CA ALA A 32 -24.77 4.71 10.23
C ALA A 32 -26.10 3.94 10.34
N PRO A 33 -27.09 4.48 11.08
CA PRO A 33 -28.40 3.83 11.21
C PRO A 33 -29.07 3.56 9.85
N GLY A 34 -29.53 2.33 9.62
CA GLY A 34 -30.15 1.92 8.37
C GLY A 34 -29.21 1.73 7.18
N HIS A 35 -27.90 1.85 7.38
CA HIS A 35 -26.87 1.59 6.38
C HIS A 35 -26.32 0.17 6.52
N ASP A 36 -25.59 -0.27 5.48
CA ASP A 36 -24.80 -1.50 5.48
C ASP A 36 -23.54 -1.35 4.64
N VAL A 37 -22.66 -2.36 4.67
CA VAL A 37 -21.41 -2.41 3.90
C VAL A 37 -21.36 -3.73 3.14
N GLU A 38 -21.13 -3.65 1.85
CA GLU A 38 -20.93 -4.80 0.96
C GLU A 38 -19.63 -4.67 0.19
N GLN A 39 -19.10 -5.79 -0.25
CA GLN A 39 -17.87 -5.87 -1.04
C GLN A 39 -18.04 -6.82 -2.22
N ALA A 40 -17.23 -6.63 -3.25
CA ALA A 40 -17.10 -7.55 -4.37
C ALA A 40 -15.81 -7.23 -5.14
N ASP A 41 -15.30 -8.21 -5.85
CA ASP A 41 -14.10 -8.08 -6.66
C ASP A 41 -14.47 -7.88 -8.13
N ALA A 42 -13.69 -7.13 -8.89
CA ALA A 42 -13.82 -7.03 -10.33
C ALA A 42 -13.22 -8.28 -10.99
N VAL A 43 -14.01 -8.95 -11.82
CA VAL A 43 -13.54 -10.14 -12.55
C VAL A 43 -12.45 -9.76 -13.53
N GLN A 44 -11.23 -10.25 -13.31
CA GLN A 44 -10.10 -10.01 -14.20
C GLN A 44 -9.95 -8.51 -14.59
N ALA A 45 -9.93 -7.63 -13.60
CA ALA A 45 -10.02 -6.17 -13.72
C ALA A 45 -9.26 -5.58 -14.93
N TYR A 46 -7.98 -5.85 -15.05
CA TYR A 46 -7.17 -5.26 -16.13
C TYR A 46 -7.64 -5.66 -17.52
N ILE A 47 -8.09 -6.90 -17.72
CA ILE A 47 -8.53 -7.39 -19.03
C ILE A 47 -9.87 -6.75 -19.45
N GLN A 48 -10.61 -6.15 -18.55
CA GLN A 48 -11.80 -5.37 -18.92
C GLN A 48 -11.41 -4.06 -19.63
N ALA A 49 -10.30 -3.44 -19.25
CA ALA A 49 -9.86 -2.16 -19.78
C ALA A 49 -9.22 -2.28 -21.19
N PRO A 50 -9.58 -1.43 -22.15
CA PRO A 50 -8.88 -1.35 -23.43
C PRO A 50 -7.46 -0.81 -23.22
N LEU A 51 -6.48 -1.43 -23.89
CA LEU A 51 -5.11 -0.92 -23.92
C LEU A 51 -5.01 0.12 -25.06
N SER A 52 -4.60 1.34 -24.72
CA SER A 52 -4.34 2.42 -25.67
C SER A 52 -2.88 2.86 -25.58
N GLY A 53 -2.45 3.82 -26.41
CA GLY A 53 -1.07 4.29 -26.45
C GLY A 53 -0.18 3.49 -27.41
N SER A 54 1.09 3.30 -27.05
CA SER A 54 2.06 2.56 -27.88
C SER A 54 1.61 1.11 -28.05
N GLY A 55 1.53 0.64 -29.30
CA GLY A 55 1.07 -0.72 -29.61
C GLY A 55 1.99 -1.79 -29.01
N THR A 56 1.62 -2.33 -27.85
CA THR A 56 2.37 -3.39 -27.18
C THR A 56 2.14 -4.73 -27.87
N LYS A 57 3.22 -5.38 -28.27
CA LYS A 57 3.21 -6.71 -28.91
C LYS A 57 3.79 -7.73 -27.96
N VAL A 58 3.20 -8.90 -27.92
CA VAL A 58 3.64 -10.02 -27.10
C VAL A 58 3.85 -11.28 -27.94
N HIS A 59 4.85 -12.09 -27.56
CA HIS A 59 4.98 -13.45 -28.06
C HIS A 59 3.97 -14.34 -27.36
N LEU A 60 3.25 -15.12 -28.13
CA LEU A 60 2.43 -16.19 -27.55
C LEU A 60 3.28 -17.43 -27.32
N PRO A 61 3.05 -18.17 -26.22
CA PRO A 61 3.60 -19.50 -26.05
C PRO A 61 3.03 -20.42 -27.15
N ILE A 62 3.80 -21.43 -27.55
CA ILE A 62 3.46 -22.27 -28.71
C ILE A 62 2.13 -23.01 -28.54
N GLU A 63 1.76 -23.28 -27.28
CA GLU A 63 0.52 -23.94 -26.90
C GLU A 63 -0.73 -23.08 -27.18
N ALA A 64 -0.55 -21.76 -27.25
CA ALA A 64 -1.62 -20.80 -27.52
C ALA A 64 -1.69 -20.42 -29.01
N TRP A 65 -0.88 -21.03 -29.88
CA TRP A 65 -0.93 -20.72 -31.32
C TRP A 65 -2.14 -21.37 -31.97
N PRO A 66 -2.87 -20.62 -32.82
CA PRO A 66 -3.85 -21.24 -33.71
C PRO A 66 -3.21 -22.36 -34.54
N ALA A 67 -3.94 -23.41 -34.82
CA ALA A 67 -3.44 -24.59 -35.53
C ALA A 67 -2.77 -24.25 -36.88
N GLU A 68 -3.32 -23.26 -37.59
CA GLU A 68 -2.82 -22.77 -38.87
C GLU A 68 -1.50 -21.99 -38.80
N TRP A 69 -1.01 -21.70 -37.58
CA TRP A 69 0.28 -21.01 -37.40
C TRP A 69 1.46 -21.96 -37.31
N HIS A 70 1.21 -23.23 -36.92
CA HIS A 70 2.25 -24.23 -36.79
C HIS A 70 2.86 -24.52 -38.17
N GLY A 71 4.18 -24.48 -38.24
CA GLY A 71 4.94 -24.67 -39.50
C GLY A 71 4.96 -23.45 -40.43
N LYS A 72 4.12 -22.41 -40.18
CA LYS A 72 4.05 -21.20 -40.98
C LYS A 72 4.86 -20.04 -40.40
N TYR A 73 4.87 -19.92 -39.09
CA TYR A 73 5.58 -18.84 -38.38
C TYR A 73 6.62 -19.43 -37.44
N THR A 74 7.71 -18.69 -37.20
CA THR A 74 8.78 -19.10 -36.27
C THR A 74 8.63 -18.47 -34.89
N ARG A 75 8.30 -17.19 -34.83
CA ARG A 75 8.13 -16.41 -33.57
C ARG A 75 7.03 -15.35 -33.76
N PRO A 76 5.79 -15.76 -33.88
CA PRO A 76 4.71 -14.80 -34.10
C PRO A 76 4.51 -13.89 -32.91
N VAL A 77 4.15 -12.66 -33.18
CA VAL A 77 3.77 -11.68 -32.16
C VAL A 77 2.35 -11.20 -32.45
N VAL A 78 1.61 -10.92 -31.38
CA VAL A 78 0.24 -10.38 -31.43
C VAL A 78 0.18 -9.04 -30.74
N LEU A 79 -0.67 -8.16 -31.23
CA LEU A 79 -0.92 -6.84 -30.63
C LEU A 79 -1.91 -7.00 -29.47
N LEU A 80 -1.54 -6.53 -28.29
CA LEU A 80 -2.45 -6.44 -27.15
C LEU A 80 -3.55 -5.42 -27.42
N LYS A 81 -4.79 -5.81 -27.21
CA LYS A 81 -5.99 -4.95 -27.29
C LYS A 81 -6.54 -4.57 -25.94
N LYS A 82 -6.25 -5.37 -24.92
CA LYS A 82 -6.68 -5.20 -23.55
C LYS A 82 -5.46 -5.07 -22.63
N ALA A 83 -5.62 -4.35 -21.52
CA ALA A 83 -4.59 -4.32 -20.48
C ALA A 83 -4.34 -5.74 -19.95
N LEU A 84 -3.09 -6.03 -19.59
CA LEU A 84 -2.67 -7.35 -19.16
C LEU A 84 -1.86 -7.23 -17.88
N TYR A 85 -2.02 -8.19 -16.99
CA TYR A 85 -1.21 -8.27 -15.77
C TYR A 85 0.28 -8.35 -16.13
N GLY A 86 1.09 -7.49 -15.47
CA GLY A 86 2.52 -7.34 -15.77
C GLY A 86 2.85 -6.24 -16.80
N HIS A 87 1.88 -5.67 -17.51
CA HIS A 87 2.13 -4.47 -18.32
C HIS A 87 2.19 -3.22 -17.40
N PRO A 88 3.20 -2.35 -17.55
CA PRO A 88 3.42 -1.22 -16.63
C PRO A 88 2.21 -0.29 -16.48
N ASP A 89 1.50 0.00 -17.56
CA ASP A 89 0.40 0.96 -17.57
C ASP A 89 -0.97 0.33 -17.32
N SER A 90 -1.06 -0.98 -17.10
CA SER A 90 -2.36 -1.67 -16.94
C SER A 90 -3.19 -1.11 -15.78
N GLY A 91 -2.55 -0.75 -14.66
CA GLY A 91 -3.23 -0.14 -13.54
C GLY A 91 -3.90 1.18 -13.90
N THR A 92 -3.20 2.03 -14.64
CA THR A 92 -3.72 3.33 -15.10
C THR A 92 -4.88 3.17 -16.09
N TYR A 93 -4.80 2.22 -17.03
CA TYR A 93 -5.89 1.97 -17.98
C TYR A 93 -7.12 1.40 -17.28
N TRP A 94 -6.93 0.51 -16.32
CA TRP A 94 -8.01 -0.01 -15.50
C TRP A 94 -8.68 1.11 -14.68
N GLU A 95 -7.91 1.94 -14.00
CA GLU A 95 -8.43 3.05 -13.21
C GLU A 95 -9.26 4.03 -14.06
N LYS A 96 -8.76 4.40 -15.24
CA LYS A 96 -9.49 5.25 -16.19
C LYS A 96 -10.79 4.59 -16.68
N HIS A 97 -10.76 3.30 -16.99
CA HIS A 97 -11.93 2.52 -17.40
C HIS A 97 -12.96 2.46 -16.29
N CYS A 98 -12.55 2.15 -15.07
CA CYS A 98 -13.38 2.10 -13.88
C CYS A 98 -14.01 3.47 -13.57
N ASP A 99 -13.20 4.56 -13.53
CA ASP A 99 -13.69 5.93 -13.33
C ASP A 99 -14.74 6.33 -14.36
N THR A 100 -14.52 5.98 -15.63
CA THR A 100 -15.47 6.27 -16.71
C THR A 100 -16.80 5.56 -16.48
N ALA A 101 -16.77 4.29 -16.12
CA ALA A 101 -17.97 3.48 -15.84
C ALA A 101 -18.72 4.01 -14.60
N LEU A 102 -18.00 4.30 -13.52
CA LEU A 102 -18.59 4.82 -12.29
C LEU A 102 -19.27 6.18 -12.51
N ARG A 103 -18.63 7.09 -13.26
CA ARG A 103 -19.25 8.38 -13.63
C ARG A 103 -20.49 8.22 -14.50
N ALA A 104 -20.50 7.28 -15.42
CA ALA A 104 -21.67 6.96 -16.23
C ALA A 104 -22.82 6.42 -15.38
N GLY A 105 -22.52 5.71 -14.29
CA GLY A 105 -23.47 5.29 -13.25
C GLY A 105 -23.91 6.39 -12.28
N GLY A 106 -23.44 7.63 -12.44
CA GLY A 106 -23.82 8.77 -11.59
C GLY A 106 -22.96 8.96 -10.34
N TYR A 107 -21.94 8.13 -10.16
CA TYR A 107 -20.98 8.31 -9.06
C TYR A 107 -20.05 9.49 -9.33
N LYS A 108 -19.78 10.28 -8.30
CA LYS A 108 -18.87 11.43 -8.36
C LYS A 108 -17.65 11.15 -7.49
N PRO A 109 -16.42 11.42 -7.98
CA PRO A 109 -15.23 11.25 -7.16
C PRO A 109 -15.26 12.19 -5.96
N VAL A 110 -14.79 11.70 -4.82
CA VAL A 110 -14.61 12.50 -3.61
C VAL A 110 -13.31 13.31 -3.76
N ILE A 111 -13.39 14.62 -3.54
CA ILE A 111 -12.24 15.53 -3.70
C ILE A 111 -11.10 15.11 -2.76
N ASN A 112 -9.88 15.06 -3.28
CA ASN A 112 -8.65 14.65 -2.60
C ASN A 112 -8.61 13.18 -2.10
N TRP A 113 -9.58 12.36 -2.49
CA TRP A 113 -9.61 10.94 -2.19
C TRP A 113 -9.64 10.13 -3.49
N PRO A 114 -8.48 9.75 -4.04
CA PRO A 114 -8.43 8.96 -5.27
C PRO A 114 -9.20 7.66 -5.09
N SER A 115 -9.81 7.19 -6.15
CA SER A 115 -10.59 5.94 -6.22
C SER A 115 -11.66 5.80 -5.13
N CYS A 116 -12.17 6.95 -4.66
CA CYS A 116 -13.29 7.04 -3.74
C CYS A 116 -14.41 7.86 -4.38
N TYR A 117 -15.64 7.37 -4.33
CA TYR A 117 -16.79 7.93 -5.03
C TYR A 117 -18.03 8.01 -4.14
N TYR A 118 -18.93 8.92 -4.49
CA TYR A 118 -20.21 9.09 -3.81
C TYR A 118 -21.33 9.33 -4.83
N HIS A 119 -22.49 8.71 -4.60
CA HIS A 119 -23.68 8.92 -5.42
C HIS A 119 -24.71 9.74 -4.64
N SER A 120 -24.95 10.99 -5.06
CA SER A 120 -25.73 11.97 -4.28
C SER A 120 -27.19 11.59 -4.06
N GLU A 121 -27.85 10.94 -5.02
CA GLU A 121 -29.27 10.56 -4.92
C GLU A 121 -29.49 9.28 -4.10
N LEU A 122 -28.71 8.26 -4.36
CA LEU A 122 -28.84 6.96 -3.69
C LEU A 122 -28.07 6.91 -2.36
N GLN A 123 -27.11 7.81 -2.19
CA GLN A 123 -26.24 7.96 -1.03
C GLN A 123 -25.25 6.82 -0.75
N PRO A 124 -24.91 5.89 -1.68
CA PRO A 124 -23.78 5.01 -1.43
C PRO A 124 -22.44 5.74 -1.58
N MET A 125 -21.49 5.30 -0.76
CA MET A 125 -20.08 5.67 -0.80
C MET A 125 -19.26 4.45 -1.19
N LEU A 126 -18.40 4.59 -2.19
CA LEU A 126 -17.61 3.52 -2.79
C LEU A 126 -16.13 3.81 -2.63
N ALA A 127 -15.35 2.82 -2.23
CA ALA A 127 -13.91 2.80 -2.34
C ALA A 127 -13.48 1.66 -3.27
N VAL A 128 -12.55 1.94 -4.18
CA VAL A 128 -12.00 0.97 -5.13
C VAL A 128 -10.50 0.83 -4.87
N TYR A 129 -10.07 -0.38 -4.54
CA TYR A 129 -8.65 -0.71 -4.39
C TYR A 129 -8.25 -1.73 -5.45
N VAL A 130 -7.87 -1.25 -6.61
CA VAL A 130 -7.56 -2.02 -7.82
C VAL A 130 -8.78 -2.82 -8.28
N ASP A 131 -8.89 -4.08 -7.91
CA ASP A 131 -9.98 -5.01 -8.20
C ASP A 131 -10.98 -5.17 -7.04
N ASP A 132 -10.61 -4.76 -5.82
CA ASP A 132 -11.47 -4.82 -4.64
C ASP A 132 -12.38 -3.59 -4.52
N PHE A 133 -13.69 -3.82 -4.55
CA PHE A 133 -14.72 -2.80 -4.38
C PHE A 133 -15.37 -2.92 -3.01
N LYS A 134 -15.55 -1.81 -2.32
CA LYS A 134 -16.29 -1.73 -1.06
C LYS A 134 -17.32 -0.62 -1.15
N LEU A 135 -18.60 -0.97 -1.03
CA LEU A 135 -19.73 -0.06 -1.11
C LEU A 135 -20.48 -0.01 0.21
N SER A 136 -20.77 1.19 0.70
CA SER A 136 -21.61 1.39 1.87
C SER A 136 -22.72 2.40 1.60
N GLY A 137 -23.81 2.31 2.34
CA GLY A 137 -24.91 3.26 2.20
C GLY A 137 -26.23 2.74 2.78
N PRO A 138 -27.33 3.48 2.55
CA PRO A 138 -28.65 3.02 2.94
C PRO A 138 -28.93 1.63 2.38
N LYS A 139 -29.23 0.67 3.25
CA LYS A 139 -29.42 -0.76 2.90
C LYS A 139 -30.38 -0.96 1.72
N LYS A 140 -31.46 -0.18 1.67
CA LYS A 140 -32.45 -0.21 0.58
C LYS A 140 -31.90 0.21 -0.79
N ASN A 141 -30.77 0.94 -0.81
CA ASN A 141 -30.19 1.52 -2.03
C ASN A 141 -28.93 0.76 -2.50
N LEU A 142 -28.34 -0.11 -1.69
CA LEU A 142 -27.07 -0.78 -2.03
C LEU A 142 -27.21 -1.59 -3.34
N ARG A 143 -28.26 -2.41 -3.47
CA ARG A 143 -28.45 -3.19 -4.68
C ARG A 143 -28.51 -2.32 -5.94
N LYS A 144 -29.25 -1.22 -5.89
CA LYS A 144 -29.34 -0.26 -6.99
C LYS A 144 -27.99 0.43 -7.25
N GLY A 145 -27.24 0.72 -6.17
CA GLY A 145 -25.88 1.24 -6.28
C GLY A 145 -24.96 0.29 -7.06
N TRP A 146 -24.98 -1.00 -6.73
CA TRP A 146 -24.21 -2.01 -7.47
C TRP A 146 -24.68 -2.18 -8.92
N ASP A 147 -25.98 -2.16 -9.16
CA ASP A 147 -26.52 -2.25 -10.53
C ASP A 147 -26.00 -1.11 -11.41
N LEU A 148 -25.85 0.12 -10.87
CA LEU A 148 -25.28 1.27 -11.57
C LEU A 148 -23.74 1.17 -11.78
N ILE A 149 -23.05 0.36 -11.01
CA ILE A 149 -21.63 0.04 -11.24
C ILE A 149 -21.49 -0.97 -12.37
N MET A 150 -22.34 -1.98 -12.38
CA MET A 150 -22.30 -3.08 -13.34
C MET A 150 -22.92 -2.73 -14.70
N ARG A 151 -23.85 -1.77 -14.76
CA ARG A 151 -24.59 -1.43 -15.98
C ARG A 151 -24.78 0.08 -16.11
N ASP A 152 -24.74 0.57 -17.33
CA ASP A 152 -25.07 1.96 -17.64
C ASP A 152 -26.59 2.23 -17.53
N SER A 153 -26.97 3.50 -17.68
CA SER A 153 -28.39 3.91 -17.65
C SER A 153 -29.25 3.30 -18.78
N LYS A 154 -28.64 2.71 -19.79
CA LYS A 154 -29.30 2.02 -20.91
C LYS A 154 -29.35 0.51 -20.69
N GLY A 155 -28.76 0.00 -19.58
CA GLY A 155 -28.70 -1.41 -19.27
C GLY A 155 -27.53 -2.17 -19.93
N ASN A 156 -26.63 -1.48 -20.63
CA ASN A 156 -25.43 -2.11 -21.17
C ASN A 156 -24.45 -2.45 -20.04
N GLU A 157 -23.76 -3.57 -20.19
CA GLU A 157 -22.75 -4.02 -19.24
C GLU A 157 -21.54 -3.07 -19.25
N GLN A 158 -21.08 -2.64 -18.08
CA GLN A 158 -19.94 -1.72 -17.90
C GLN A 158 -18.77 -2.41 -17.21
N LEU A 159 -18.98 -2.83 -15.95
CA LEU A 159 -17.98 -3.54 -15.16
C LEU A 159 -18.49 -4.92 -14.80
N ILE A 160 -17.67 -5.92 -15.01
CA ILE A 160 -17.95 -7.29 -14.60
C ILE A 160 -17.46 -7.44 -13.17
N ILE A 161 -18.40 -7.57 -12.24
CA ILE A 161 -18.16 -7.67 -10.80
C ILE A 161 -18.62 -9.07 -10.35
N GLU A 162 -17.87 -9.66 -9.42
CA GLU A 162 -18.21 -10.95 -8.81
C GLU A 162 -19.47 -10.88 -7.95
N THR A 163 -19.81 -11.98 -7.32
CA THR A 163 -20.98 -12.07 -6.43
C THR A 163 -20.81 -11.13 -5.24
N LEU A 164 -21.80 -10.27 -5.04
CA LEU A 164 -21.84 -9.32 -3.93
C LEU A 164 -21.90 -10.05 -2.58
N ALA A 165 -21.09 -9.64 -1.64
CA ALA A 165 -21.05 -10.19 -0.31
C ALA A 165 -21.07 -9.09 0.76
N PRO A 166 -21.59 -9.37 1.97
CA PRO A 166 -21.35 -8.50 3.12
C PRO A 166 -19.84 -8.29 3.35
N ALA A 167 -19.45 -7.12 3.84
CA ALA A 167 -18.05 -6.88 4.18
C ALA A 167 -17.56 -7.92 5.21
N ASN A 168 -16.48 -8.60 4.87
CA ASN A 168 -15.85 -9.61 5.71
C ASN A 168 -14.33 -9.53 5.56
N LEU A 169 -13.71 -10.36 4.73
CA LEU A 169 -12.28 -10.28 4.45
C LEU A 169 -12.05 -9.24 3.34
N TYR A 170 -11.39 -8.14 3.68
CA TYR A 170 -11.05 -7.07 2.74
C TYR A 170 -9.59 -6.67 2.93
N LEU A 171 -8.79 -6.77 1.88
CA LEU A 171 -7.35 -6.49 1.88
C LEU A 171 -6.59 -7.20 3.03
N GLY A 172 -6.94 -8.47 3.31
CA GLY A 172 -6.32 -9.27 4.35
C GLY A 172 -6.72 -8.93 5.79
N CYS A 173 -7.69 -8.03 5.99
CA CYS A 173 -8.27 -7.69 7.28
C CYS A 173 -9.71 -8.21 7.36
N THR A 174 -10.06 -8.89 8.43
CA THR A 174 -11.47 -9.26 8.68
C THR A 174 -12.22 -8.06 9.26
N HIS A 175 -13.34 -7.73 8.63
CA HIS A 175 -14.23 -6.64 9.00
C HIS A 175 -15.51 -7.20 9.59
N GLU A 176 -15.87 -6.77 10.78
CA GLU A 176 -17.07 -7.22 11.50
C GLU A 176 -17.83 -6.02 12.03
N VAL A 177 -19.13 -5.92 11.67
CA VAL A 177 -20.00 -4.90 12.25
C VAL A 177 -20.53 -5.37 13.59
N LYS A 178 -20.19 -4.65 14.66
CA LYS A 178 -20.71 -4.92 16.02
C LYS A 178 -21.62 -3.81 16.49
N THR A 179 -22.68 -4.20 17.22
CA THR A 179 -23.53 -3.28 17.94
C THR A 179 -22.97 -3.09 19.35
N ILE A 180 -22.72 -1.85 19.74
CA ILE A 180 -22.22 -1.46 21.05
C ILE A 180 -23.36 -0.83 21.82
N SER A 181 -23.72 -1.39 22.98
CA SER A 181 -24.68 -0.81 23.92
C SER A 181 -23.95 0.09 24.91
N HIS A 182 -24.38 1.35 24.99
CA HIS A 182 -23.81 2.33 25.90
C HIS A 182 -24.58 2.34 27.23
N THR A 183 -23.97 2.87 28.28
CA THR A 183 -24.53 2.91 29.64
C THR A 183 -25.79 3.76 29.77
N ASP A 184 -26.01 4.68 28.83
CA ASP A 184 -27.21 5.53 28.71
C ASP A 184 -28.35 4.86 27.92
N GLY A 185 -28.19 3.58 27.53
CA GLY A 185 -29.17 2.83 26.73
C GLY A 185 -29.08 3.08 25.23
N HIS A 186 -28.24 4.02 24.78
CA HIS A 186 -28.00 4.24 23.37
C HIS A 186 -27.26 3.05 22.73
N GLN A 187 -27.55 2.74 21.47
CA GLN A 187 -26.83 1.75 20.69
C GLN A 187 -26.11 2.41 19.52
N SER A 188 -24.86 2.07 19.33
CA SER A 188 -24.10 2.46 18.14
C SER A 188 -23.59 1.23 17.41
N ARG A 189 -23.31 1.36 16.11
CA ARG A 189 -22.64 0.32 15.32
C ARG A 189 -21.16 0.73 15.13
N ALA A 190 -20.29 -0.24 15.17
CA ALA A 190 -18.88 -0.05 14.96
C ALA A 190 -18.33 -1.12 14.01
N MET A 191 -17.39 -0.73 13.13
CA MET A 191 -16.60 -1.67 12.36
C MET A 191 -15.41 -2.13 13.21
N VAL A 192 -15.30 -3.43 13.42
CA VAL A 192 -14.17 -4.07 14.12
C VAL A 192 -13.23 -4.66 13.07
N TYR A 193 -11.96 -4.29 13.17
CA TYR A 193 -10.89 -4.77 12.30
C TYR A 193 -10.10 -5.85 13.02
N ASN A 194 -10.05 -7.06 12.46
CA ASN A 194 -9.28 -8.17 13.00
C ASN A 194 -8.16 -8.58 12.02
N MET A 195 -6.92 -8.48 12.46
CA MET A 195 -5.72 -8.85 11.71
C MET A 195 -5.03 -10.10 12.30
N GLU A 196 -5.71 -10.87 13.14
CA GLU A 196 -5.11 -12.03 13.82
C GLU A 196 -4.60 -13.07 12.83
N SER A 197 -5.43 -13.52 11.91
CA SER A 197 -5.04 -14.51 10.89
C SER A 197 -3.88 -14.00 10.02
N TYR A 198 -3.90 -12.72 9.64
CA TYR A 198 -2.84 -12.10 8.86
C TYR A 198 -1.52 -12.07 9.63
N LEU A 199 -1.54 -11.70 10.91
CA LEU A 199 -0.36 -11.66 11.75
C LEU A 199 0.15 -13.07 12.05
N THR A 200 -0.74 -14.03 12.32
CA THR A 200 -0.36 -15.44 12.53
C THR A 200 0.39 -15.98 11.30
N SER A 201 -0.18 -15.82 10.11
CA SER A 201 0.49 -16.24 8.86
C SER A 201 1.82 -15.51 8.61
N THR A 202 1.95 -14.26 9.09
CA THR A 202 3.20 -13.51 8.98
C THR A 202 4.27 -14.07 9.91
N VAL A 203 3.90 -14.48 11.14
CA VAL A 203 4.79 -15.10 12.10
C VAL A 203 5.23 -16.49 11.63
N GLU A 204 4.30 -17.31 11.15
CA GLU A 204 4.60 -18.61 10.55
C GLU A 204 5.60 -18.48 9.40
N LYS A 205 5.31 -17.57 8.46
CA LYS A 205 6.23 -17.27 7.36
C LYS A 205 7.62 -16.84 7.84
N TYR A 206 7.71 -16.05 8.90
CA TYR A 206 9.00 -15.68 9.48
C TYR A 206 9.75 -16.89 10.00
N CYS A 207 9.08 -17.76 10.78
CA CYS A 207 9.70 -18.99 11.30
C CYS A 207 10.21 -19.90 10.19
N ASP A 208 9.39 -20.15 9.15
CA ASP A 208 9.77 -20.97 7.98
C ASP A 208 10.97 -20.39 7.24
N LEU A 209 11.00 -19.07 7.05
CA LEU A 209 12.10 -18.40 6.35
C LEU A 209 13.41 -18.46 7.15
N VAL A 210 13.36 -18.34 8.47
CA VAL A 210 14.55 -18.46 9.32
C VAL A 210 15.03 -19.91 9.34
N GLU A 211 14.14 -20.88 9.52
CA GLU A 211 14.50 -22.31 9.49
C GLU A 211 15.14 -22.71 8.15
N ASN A 212 14.61 -22.23 7.02
CA ASN A 212 15.17 -22.47 5.71
C ASN A 212 16.57 -21.85 5.51
N LEU A 213 16.86 -20.72 6.15
CA LEU A 213 18.15 -20.02 6.03
C LEU A 213 19.22 -20.53 6.98
N THR A 214 18.83 -20.82 8.21
CA THR A 214 19.78 -21.16 9.28
C THR A 214 19.86 -22.67 9.56
N GLY A 215 18.86 -23.44 9.13
CA GLY A 215 18.70 -24.84 9.49
C GLY A 215 18.21 -25.03 10.94
N GLU A 216 17.93 -23.97 11.68
CA GLU A 216 17.53 -24.01 13.08
C GLU A 216 16.07 -23.57 13.25
N LYS A 217 15.33 -24.31 14.07
CA LYS A 217 13.95 -23.97 14.41
C LYS A 217 13.88 -22.79 15.35
N VAL A 218 13.12 -21.76 14.97
CA VAL A 218 12.93 -20.55 15.78
C VAL A 218 12.00 -20.83 16.96
N THR A 219 12.42 -20.45 18.16
CA THR A 219 11.56 -20.40 19.35
C THR A 219 11.30 -18.95 19.71
N LEU A 220 10.07 -18.47 19.45
CA LEU A 220 9.67 -17.11 19.80
C LEU A 220 9.34 -17.01 21.29
N LYS A 221 9.82 -15.93 21.92
CA LYS A 221 9.49 -15.61 23.31
C LYS A 221 8.19 -14.81 23.36
N GLN A 222 7.30 -15.20 24.27
CA GLN A 222 6.13 -14.38 24.58
C GLN A 222 6.54 -13.17 25.40
N VAL A 223 6.14 -11.97 24.97
CA VAL A 223 6.40 -10.71 25.66
C VAL A 223 5.11 -9.90 25.80
N ALA A 224 4.97 -9.19 26.93
CA ALA A 224 3.77 -8.40 27.20
C ALA A 224 3.70 -7.09 26.37
N THR A 225 4.84 -6.58 25.92
CA THR A 225 4.93 -5.36 25.13
C THR A 225 5.97 -5.51 24.02
N PRO A 226 5.68 -5.03 22.80
CA PRO A 226 6.62 -5.12 21.68
C PRO A 226 7.81 -4.15 21.82
N LEU A 227 7.74 -3.18 22.72
CA LEU A 227 8.80 -2.19 22.92
C LEU A 227 8.81 -1.70 24.37
N LEU A 228 9.98 -1.73 24.99
CA LEU A 228 10.19 -1.13 26.30
C LEU A 228 10.15 0.39 26.21
N THR A 229 9.72 1.06 27.30
CA THR A 229 9.78 2.52 27.41
C THR A 229 11.23 2.99 27.44
N GLU A 230 11.50 4.22 26.99
CA GLU A 230 12.86 4.76 26.93
C GLU A 230 13.51 4.92 28.33
N ASP A 231 12.68 5.04 29.36
CA ASP A 231 13.09 5.16 30.76
C ASP A 231 13.39 3.80 31.42
N ASN A 232 13.10 2.70 30.74
CA ASN A 232 13.38 1.37 31.27
C ASN A 232 14.89 1.11 31.21
N LYS A 233 15.48 0.74 32.36
CA LYS A 233 16.91 0.45 32.49
C LYS A 233 17.35 -0.69 31.54
N ASP A 234 16.49 -1.65 31.28
CA ASP A 234 16.75 -2.78 30.37
C ASP A 234 16.78 -2.33 28.90
N ALA A 235 16.06 -1.27 28.53
CA ALA A 235 16.12 -0.68 27.20
C ALA A 235 17.49 0.00 26.93
N ALA A 236 18.18 0.43 27.96
CA ALA A 236 19.51 1.02 27.86
C ALA A 236 20.63 -0.04 27.69
N ALA A 237 20.42 -1.24 28.20
CA ALA A 237 21.41 -2.33 28.14
C ALA A 237 21.66 -2.87 26.73
N GLY A 238 20.72 -2.70 25.79
CA GLY A 238 20.86 -3.09 24.38
C GLY A 238 21.39 -2.00 23.45
N ARG A 239 21.77 -0.84 23.97
CA ARG A 239 22.42 0.20 23.15
C ARG A 239 23.92 -0.11 23.03
N PRO A 240 24.48 -0.21 21.83
CA PRO A 240 25.94 -0.27 21.71
C PRO A 240 26.52 0.94 22.43
N ALA A 241 27.52 0.70 23.27
CA ALA A 241 28.23 1.76 24.00
C ALA A 241 28.63 2.85 23.00
N ALA A 242 28.19 4.08 23.24
CA ALA A 242 28.55 5.20 22.41
C ALA A 242 30.08 5.37 22.49
N SER A 243 30.80 4.93 21.46
CA SER A 243 32.17 5.32 21.26
C SER A 243 32.17 6.84 21.05
N GLY A 244 32.54 7.56 22.07
CA GLY A 244 32.90 8.96 22.33
C GLY A 244 32.71 10.06 21.28
N GLY A 245 31.70 10.02 20.41
CA GLY A 245 31.42 11.11 19.48
C GLY A 245 29.90 11.33 19.33
N MET A 246 29.48 12.59 19.25
CA MET A 246 28.06 12.89 18.92
C MET A 246 27.73 12.30 17.57
N PRO A 247 26.62 11.55 17.45
CA PRO A 247 26.18 11.00 16.18
C PRO A 247 25.91 12.14 15.18
N ILE A 248 26.53 12.06 14.02
CA ILE A 248 26.29 13.00 12.93
C ILE A 248 25.01 12.59 12.18
N CYS A 249 24.08 13.51 12.01
CA CYS A 249 22.88 13.26 11.21
C CYS A 249 23.27 12.87 9.78
N PRO A 250 22.84 11.71 9.27
CA PRO A 250 23.18 11.29 7.91
C PRO A 250 22.61 12.22 6.82
N TRP A 251 21.60 12.99 7.14
CA TRP A 251 20.90 13.88 6.20
C TRP A 251 21.52 15.29 6.17
N CYS A 252 21.61 15.95 7.32
CA CYS A 252 22.11 17.33 7.40
C CYS A 252 23.60 17.42 7.76
N LYS A 253 24.27 16.30 8.07
CA LYS A 253 25.69 16.22 8.47
C LYS A 253 26.05 17.04 9.73
N ILE A 254 25.06 17.42 10.52
CA ILE A 254 25.23 18.16 11.77
C ILE A 254 25.26 17.17 12.94
N PRO A 255 26.12 17.36 13.95
CA PRO A 255 26.09 16.58 15.17
C PRO A 255 24.72 16.71 15.86
N CYS A 256 24.01 15.59 15.99
CA CYS A 256 22.74 15.55 16.69
C CYS A 256 23.01 15.32 18.18
N ALA A 257 22.88 16.34 19.00
CA ALA A 257 22.77 16.16 20.44
C ALA A 257 21.55 15.26 20.71
N ASN A 258 21.76 14.13 21.40
CA ASN A 258 20.64 13.36 21.93
C ASN A 258 19.87 14.29 22.87
N THR A 259 18.74 14.82 22.43
CA THR A 259 17.79 15.52 23.28
C THR A 259 17.08 14.50 24.16
N ILE A 260 17.80 13.96 25.12
CA ILE A 260 17.20 13.36 26.31
C ILE A 260 17.22 14.48 27.33
N GLY A 261 16.05 15.05 27.59
CA GLY A 261 15.81 16.07 28.58
C GLY A 261 15.50 17.43 27.98
N ILE A 262 14.25 17.64 27.56
CA ILE A 262 13.68 18.98 27.50
C ILE A 262 13.29 19.34 28.93
N PRO A 263 13.92 20.32 29.58
CA PRO A 263 13.35 20.88 30.79
C PRO A 263 12.06 21.59 30.43
N SER A 264 10.99 21.22 31.10
CA SER A 264 9.71 21.94 31.05
C SER A 264 9.93 23.40 31.45
N GLY A 265 9.80 24.30 30.50
CA GLY A 265 9.74 25.72 30.76
C GLY A 265 10.61 26.61 29.87
N ILE A 266 10.18 26.86 28.64
CA ILE A 266 10.40 28.15 27.97
C ILE A 266 9.23 28.34 26.98
N SER A 267 8.29 29.22 27.33
CA SER A 267 7.37 29.83 26.40
C SER A 267 8.16 30.85 25.57
N GLY A 268 8.32 30.60 24.29
CA GLY A 268 9.00 31.49 23.36
C GLY A 268 8.24 31.61 22.05
N LYS A 269 7.82 32.83 21.77
CA LYS A 269 7.01 33.27 20.63
C LYS A 269 7.62 32.83 19.30
N SER A 270 6.75 32.29 18.43
CA SER A 270 7.01 32.01 17.02
C SER A 270 7.19 33.33 16.24
N GLU A 271 8.37 33.58 15.72
CA GLU A 271 8.59 34.53 14.63
C GLU A 271 8.83 33.78 13.33
N ARG A 272 7.93 34.00 12.39
CA ARG A 272 8.04 33.50 11.01
C ARG A 272 8.96 34.44 10.24
N HIS A 273 10.08 33.94 9.74
CA HIS A 273 10.83 34.62 8.69
C HIS A 273 10.64 33.89 7.35
N HIS A 274 9.92 34.57 6.46
CA HIS A 274 9.98 34.30 5.03
C HIS A 274 11.28 34.91 4.48
N ALA A 275 12.09 34.14 3.79
CA ALA A 275 13.12 34.65 2.91
C ALA A 275 13.11 33.89 1.59
N ALA A 276 12.63 34.58 0.56
CA ALA A 276 12.85 34.22 -0.82
C ALA A 276 14.29 34.59 -1.22
N GLY A 277 15.03 33.68 -1.86
CA GLY A 277 16.38 33.92 -2.37
C GLY A 277 16.61 33.19 -3.69
N ALA A 278 16.92 33.92 -4.73
CA ALA A 278 17.11 33.49 -6.11
C ALA A 278 18.42 32.68 -6.33
N PRO A 279 18.57 31.98 -7.49
CA PRO A 279 19.61 30.98 -7.70
C PRO A 279 20.95 31.60 -8.07
N SER A 280 22.03 31.20 -7.39
CA SER A 280 23.39 31.55 -7.78
C SER A 280 24.01 30.47 -8.68
N LYS A 281 24.63 30.93 -9.75
CA LYS A 281 25.39 30.17 -10.73
C LYS A 281 26.56 29.44 -10.09
N LEU A 282 26.64 28.13 -10.26
CA LEU A 282 27.78 27.33 -9.79
C LEU A 282 28.74 27.04 -10.96
N GLY A 283 29.98 27.49 -10.82
CA GLY A 283 31.06 27.29 -11.77
C GLY A 283 31.54 25.83 -11.81
N LYS A 284 31.79 25.34 -13.03
CA LYS A 284 32.39 24.02 -13.30
C LYS A 284 33.87 24.02 -12.83
N LYS A 285 34.18 23.25 -11.82
CA LYS A 285 35.57 22.91 -11.45
C LYS A 285 35.84 21.46 -11.84
N LYS A 286 36.75 21.25 -12.79
CA LYS A 286 37.27 19.92 -13.15
C LYS A 286 38.12 19.42 -11.96
N ILE A 287 37.78 18.25 -11.43
CA ILE A 287 38.62 17.52 -10.48
C ILE A 287 39.12 16.26 -11.18
N GLY A 288 40.46 16.18 -11.30
CA GLY A 288 41.14 15.07 -11.94
C GLY A 288 41.08 13.79 -11.10
N ALA A 289 40.99 12.68 -11.81
CA ALA A 289 41.00 11.33 -11.28
C ALA A 289 42.31 10.94 -10.62
N LYS A 290 42.24 10.42 -9.40
CA LYS A 290 42.99 9.28 -8.85
C LYS A 290 42.46 9.00 -7.46
N ALA A 291 41.47 8.11 -7.37
CA ALA A 291 41.16 7.45 -6.12
C ALA A 291 41.35 5.94 -6.34
N LYS A 292 42.34 5.40 -5.64
CA LYS A 292 42.46 3.96 -5.39
C LYS A 292 41.17 3.52 -4.71
N SER A 293 40.48 2.54 -5.28
CA SER A 293 39.35 1.87 -4.64
C SER A 293 39.92 1.08 -3.44
N GLU A 294 39.88 1.67 -2.26
CA GLU A 294 39.73 0.87 -1.04
C GLU A 294 38.35 0.26 -1.13
N LYS A 295 38.30 -1.06 -1.27
CA LYS A 295 37.08 -1.81 -1.05
C LYS A 295 36.74 -1.59 0.44
N GLU A 296 35.79 -0.69 0.74
CA GLU A 296 35.09 -0.75 2.01
C GLU A 296 34.48 -2.15 2.10
N GLU A 297 35.00 -3.01 2.94
CA GLU A 297 34.36 -4.24 3.34
C GLU A 297 33.02 -3.83 3.96
N LEU A 298 31.94 -4.09 3.24
CA LEU A 298 30.60 -3.93 3.76
C LEU A 298 30.51 -4.77 5.04
N PRO A 299 29.98 -4.21 6.15
CA PRO A 299 29.85 -4.95 7.40
C PRO A 299 29.08 -6.24 7.12
N ASP A 300 29.52 -7.30 7.77
CA ASP A 300 28.94 -8.65 7.64
C ASP A 300 27.42 -8.56 7.85
N ARG A 301 26.68 -8.80 6.78
CA ARG A 301 25.23 -8.68 6.80
C ARG A 301 24.69 -9.94 7.43
N GLY A 302 24.01 -9.83 8.57
CA GLY A 302 23.35 -10.96 9.21
C GLY A 302 22.50 -11.77 8.21
N ALA A 303 22.48 -13.08 8.35
CA ALA A 303 21.78 -14.01 7.45
C ALA A 303 20.30 -13.63 7.22
N LEU A 304 19.66 -13.01 8.19
CA LEU A 304 18.23 -12.61 8.15
C LEU A 304 17.98 -11.23 7.51
N GLN A 305 19.02 -10.46 7.22
CA GLN A 305 18.85 -9.10 6.66
C GLN A 305 17.99 -9.05 5.38
N PRO A 306 18.11 -9.97 4.41
CA PRO A 306 17.29 -9.95 3.20
C PRO A 306 15.78 -10.12 3.48
N LEU A 307 15.43 -10.78 4.59
CA LEU A 307 14.05 -11.05 4.98
C LEU A 307 13.42 -9.92 5.81
N ALA A 308 14.27 -9.14 6.49
CA ALA A 308 13.85 -8.12 7.45
C ALA A 308 12.82 -7.15 6.87
N ALA A 309 13.07 -6.60 5.68
CA ALA A 309 12.17 -5.65 5.03
C ALA A 309 10.81 -6.28 4.74
N SER A 310 10.78 -7.51 4.21
CA SER A 310 9.54 -8.20 3.86
C SER A 310 8.64 -8.43 5.09
N ILE A 311 9.21 -8.91 6.18
CA ILE A 311 8.46 -9.20 7.41
C ILE A 311 8.03 -7.91 8.10
N LEU A 312 8.94 -6.93 8.23
CA LEU A 312 8.61 -5.64 8.84
C LEU A 312 7.50 -4.91 8.10
N MET A 313 7.50 -4.92 6.76
CA MET A 313 6.43 -4.26 5.98
C MET A 313 5.08 -4.95 6.17
N LYS A 314 5.03 -6.28 6.30
CA LYS A 314 3.80 -7.00 6.62
C LYS A 314 3.25 -6.61 8.00
N ILE A 315 4.11 -6.56 9.02
CA ILE A 315 3.69 -6.17 10.37
C ILE A 315 3.29 -4.68 10.38
N LEU A 316 4.01 -3.81 9.67
CA LEU A 316 3.67 -2.38 9.55
C LEU A 316 2.31 -2.18 8.89
N TYR A 317 1.96 -2.99 7.90
CA TYR A 317 0.63 -2.97 7.28
C TYR A 317 -0.47 -3.26 8.32
N ALA A 318 -0.34 -4.36 9.08
CA ALA A 318 -1.28 -4.70 10.15
C ALA A 318 -1.34 -3.61 11.25
N ALA A 319 -0.18 -3.03 11.58
CA ALA A 319 -0.08 -1.95 12.55
C ALA A 319 -0.85 -0.70 12.11
N ARG A 320 -0.83 -0.36 10.82
CA ARG A 320 -1.56 0.80 10.26
C ARG A 320 -3.07 0.55 10.16
N ILE A 321 -3.50 -0.68 9.97
CA ILE A 321 -4.93 -1.02 9.86
C ILE A 321 -5.59 -1.09 11.24
N ALA A 322 -5.06 -1.92 12.15
CA ALA A 322 -5.75 -2.29 13.38
C ALA A 322 -4.86 -2.35 14.63
N ARG A 323 -3.56 -2.60 14.49
CA ARG A 323 -2.65 -2.83 15.60
C ARG A 323 -1.70 -1.65 15.81
N PHE A 324 -2.28 -0.48 16.11
CA PHE A 324 -1.53 0.78 16.34
C PHE A 324 -0.49 0.67 17.47
N ASP A 325 -0.68 -0.23 18.41
CA ASP A 325 0.27 -0.57 19.46
C ASP A 325 1.63 -1.02 18.92
N LEU A 326 1.66 -1.63 17.74
CA LEU A 326 2.89 -2.09 17.08
C LEU A 326 3.63 -1.00 16.30
N LEU A 327 2.99 0.14 15.99
CA LEU A 327 3.56 1.17 15.11
C LEU A 327 4.93 1.65 15.59
N ARG A 328 5.07 1.97 16.86
CA ARG A 328 6.34 2.49 17.43
C ARG A 328 7.48 1.47 17.27
N ALA A 329 7.20 0.21 17.59
CA ALA A 329 8.17 -0.86 17.46
C ALA A 329 8.60 -1.07 16.00
N MET A 330 7.63 -1.09 15.09
CA MET A 330 7.88 -1.30 13.66
C MET A 330 8.65 -0.14 13.03
N CYS A 331 8.28 1.11 13.33
CA CYS A 331 9.01 2.28 12.85
C CYS A 331 10.46 2.29 13.35
N ARG A 332 10.69 1.90 14.62
CA ARG A 332 12.04 1.82 15.18
C ARG A 332 12.86 0.71 14.51
N LEU A 333 12.32 -0.48 14.34
CA LEU A 333 12.99 -1.59 13.68
C LEU A 333 13.28 -1.26 12.20
N ALA A 334 12.39 -0.57 11.51
CA ALA A 334 12.58 -0.14 10.13
C ALA A 334 13.83 0.75 9.94
N CYS A 335 14.22 1.53 10.95
CA CYS A 335 15.45 2.34 10.90
C CYS A 335 16.73 1.49 10.87
N TYR A 336 16.64 0.20 11.18
CA TYR A 336 17.77 -0.73 11.22
C TYR A 336 17.79 -1.73 10.06
N ILE A 337 16.83 -1.69 9.13
CA ILE A 337 16.71 -2.67 8.02
C ILE A 337 18.01 -2.88 7.25
N THR A 338 18.83 -1.85 7.08
CA THR A 338 20.11 -1.93 6.37
C THR A 338 21.31 -2.23 7.27
N LYS A 339 21.07 -2.35 8.58
CA LYS A 339 22.12 -2.48 9.60
C LYS A 339 21.94 -3.74 10.46
N TRP A 340 21.05 -4.63 10.07
CA TRP A 340 20.83 -5.87 10.80
C TRP A 340 22.06 -6.76 10.65
N THR A 341 22.73 -6.98 11.76
CA THR A 341 23.74 -8.00 12.01
C THR A 341 23.11 -9.06 12.89
N GLU A 342 23.76 -10.20 13.05
CA GLU A 342 23.29 -11.29 13.90
C GLU A 342 22.85 -10.85 15.29
#